data_26aa1868d3d0e3570fdf708aa519d357
#
_entry.id   26aa1868d3d0e3570fdf708aa519d357
#
_cell.length_a   1.000
_cell.length_b   1.000
_cell.length_c   1.000
_cell.angle_alpha   90.00
_cell.angle_beta   90.00
_cell.angle_gamma   90.00
#
_symmetry.space_group_name_H-M   'P 1'
#
loop_
_entity.id
_entity.type
_entity.pdbx_description
1 polymer ?
#
loop_
_entity_poly.entity_id
_entity_poly.type
_entity_poly.pdbx_seq_one_letter_code
_entity_poly.pdbx_strand_id
1 'polypeptide(L)'
;VYDSSMMGDDYTPYRVRQGDIIKVDQPAVWGKPCKLVEMPISWSLDDYPAFEFIRTKEWILPGLRNYNAVLSNWLDDFNYMTRAVKWGVITYTFHPFVIGRGGRMLMLEKLIRKLKDGGAVFTTLEDAAAEYAKRVPFKG
;
A
#
# COMPACT_ATOMS: atom_id res chain seq x y z
N VAL A 1 17.95 3.47 -1.02
CA VAL A 1 17.24 3.68 0.26
C VAL A 1 15.79 3.99 -0.07
N TYR A 2 14.86 3.34 0.61
CA TYR A 2 13.41 3.53 0.47
C TYR A 2 12.74 3.68 1.85
N ASP A 3 11.52 4.19 1.85
CA ASP A 3 10.58 4.24 2.95
C ASP A 3 9.21 3.70 2.49
N SER A 4 8.35 3.34 3.41
CA SER A 4 6.99 2.84 3.15
C SER A 4 6.05 3.22 4.29
N SER A 5 6.03 4.49 4.63
CA SER A 5 5.22 5.03 5.75
C SER A 5 4.16 6.05 5.32
N MET A 6 4.26 6.56 4.09
CA MET A 6 3.40 7.62 3.59
C MET A 6 2.45 7.11 2.51
N MET A 7 1.22 7.61 2.50
CA MET A 7 0.17 7.25 1.54
C MET A 7 -0.06 8.39 0.54
N GLY A 8 1.02 8.82 -0.14
CA GLY A 8 0.96 9.93 -1.10
C GLY A 8 0.55 9.52 -2.52
N ASP A 9 0.69 8.25 -2.87
CA ASP A 9 0.21 7.65 -4.12
C ASP A 9 -0.15 6.18 -3.85
N ASP A 10 -1.18 5.68 -4.52
CA ASP A 10 -1.70 4.33 -4.28
C ASP A 10 -0.87 3.24 -4.97
N TYR A 11 -0.27 3.55 -6.12
CA TYR A 11 0.34 2.53 -7.00
C TYR A 11 1.69 2.92 -7.58
N THR A 12 2.11 4.17 -7.45
CA THR A 12 3.36 4.65 -8.04
C THR A 12 4.34 5.06 -6.95
N PRO A 13 5.51 4.42 -6.83
CA PRO A 13 6.57 4.94 -5.97
C PRO A 13 6.93 6.37 -6.38
N TYR A 14 7.34 7.18 -5.42
CA TYR A 14 7.69 8.58 -5.69
C TYR A 14 8.89 9.05 -4.88
N ARG A 15 9.46 10.19 -5.27
CA ARG A 15 10.54 10.81 -4.48
C ARG A 15 9.95 11.65 -3.36
N VAL A 16 10.38 11.38 -2.14
CA VAL A 16 10.01 12.17 -0.97
C VAL A 16 10.54 13.59 -1.12
N ARG A 17 9.76 14.57 -0.70
CA ARG A 17 10.22 15.96 -0.57
C ARG A 17 10.70 16.23 0.85
N GLN A 18 11.69 17.07 0.97
CA GLN A 18 12.22 17.54 2.24
C GLN A 18 11.95 19.03 2.38
N GLY A 19 11.43 19.45 3.53
CA GLY A 19 11.16 20.85 3.85
C GLY A 19 9.79 21.34 3.41
N ASP A 20 8.80 20.46 3.22
CA ASP A 20 7.40 20.84 3.06
C ASP A 20 6.92 21.61 4.29
N ILE A 21 6.25 22.75 4.08
CA ILE A 21 5.61 23.55 5.14
C ILE A 21 4.11 23.55 4.87
N ILE A 22 3.38 22.90 5.76
CA ILE A 22 1.92 22.82 5.71
C ILE A 22 1.37 23.49 6.97
N LYS A 23 0.60 24.55 6.78
CA LYS A 23 -0.09 25.27 7.85
C LYS A 23 -1.58 25.33 7.58
N VAL A 24 -2.37 25.39 8.66
CA VAL A 24 -3.81 25.59 8.55
C VAL A 24 -4.08 26.94 7.87
N ASP A 25 -5.04 26.99 6.97
CA ASP A 25 -5.50 28.18 6.25
C ASP A 25 -4.44 28.92 5.41
N GLN A 26 -3.35 28.24 5.02
CA GLN A 26 -2.34 28.79 4.13
C GLN A 26 -2.01 27.82 3.00
N PRO A 27 -1.64 28.32 1.81
CA PRO A 27 -1.13 27.46 0.76
C PRO A 27 0.09 26.65 1.21
N ALA A 28 0.15 25.39 0.83
CA ALA A 28 1.32 24.56 1.12
C ALA A 28 2.56 25.08 0.38
N VAL A 29 3.68 25.15 1.07
CA VAL A 29 4.98 25.42 0.46
C VAL A 29 5.70 24.08 0.31
N TRP A 30 5.90 23.67 -0.95
CA TRP A 30 6.51 22.38 -1.25
C TRP A 30 8.03 22.46 -1.19
N GLY A 31 8.62 21.52 -0.48
CA GLY A 31 10.06 21.34 -0.39
C GLY A 31 10.67 20.73 -1.66
N LYS A 32 11.94 20.38 -1.57
CA LYS A 32 12.68 19.80 -2.70
C LYS A 32 12.65 18.25 -2.66
N PRO A 33 12.49 17.57 -3.80
CA PRO A 33 12.66 16.13 -3.87
C PRO A 33 14.04 15.70 -3.39
N CYS A 34 14.11 14.55 -2.72
CA CYS A 34 15.37 13.94 -2.28
C CYS A 34 15.54 12.53 -2.87
N LYS A 35 16.69 11.88 -2.61
CA LYS A 35 16.97 10.53 -3.14
C LYS A 35 16.12 9.42 -2.54
N LEU A 36 15.42 9.68 -1.43
CA LEU A 36 14.57 8.70 -0.77
C LEU A 36 13.36 8.38 -1.65
N VAL A 37 13.10 7.09 -1.84
CA VAL A 37 11.93 6.59 -2.56
C VAL A 37 10.87 6.20 -1.55
N GLU A 38 9.68 6.75 -1.68
CA GLU A 38 8.50 6.27 -0.95
C GLU A 38 7.82 5.17 -1.74
N MET A 39 7.59 4.04 -1.10
CA MET A 39 6.87 2.90 -1.69
C MET A 39 5.40 2.99 -1.33
N PRO A 40 4.48 2.73 -2.27
CA PRO A 40 3.04 2.82 -2.01
C PRO A 40 2.61 1.86 -0.91
N ILE A 41 1.89 2.38 0.06
CA ILE A 41 1.15 1.60 1.05
C ILE A 41 -0.23 2.21 1.22
N SER A 42 -1.19 1.44 1.72
CA SER A 42 -2.53 1.94 2.00
C SER A 42 -3.17 1.16 3.15
N TRP A 43 -3.83 1.88 4.04
CA TRP A 43 -4.64 1.25 5.10
C TRP A 43 -5.83 0.46 4.54
N SER A 44 -6.29 0.76 3.33
CA SER A 44 -7.33 -0.02 2.66
C SER A 44 -6.86 -1.42 2.26
N LEU A 45 -5.53 -1.61 2.13
CA LEU A 45 -4.88 -2.88 1.79
C LEU A 45 -4.19 -3.52 3.00
N ASP A 46 -4.61 -3.17 4.21
CA ASP A 46 -4.09 -3.66 5.48
C ASP A 46 -5.12 -4.58 6.15
N ASP A 47 -4.67 -5.74 6.64
CA ASP A 47 -5.54 -6.74 7.25
C ASP A 47 -6.03 -6.32 8.64
N TYR A 48 -5.31 -5.44 9.33
CA TYR A 48 -5.66 -5.02 10.68
C TYR A 48 -6.97 -4.22 10.72
N PRO A 49 -7.14 -3.10 9.97
CA PRO A 49 -8.43 -2.40 9.89
C PRO A 49 -9.55 -3.25 9.32
N ALA A 50 -9.22 -4.23 8.46
CA ALA A 50 -10.22 -5.08 7.83
C ALA A 50 -10.81 -6.13 8.81
N PHE A 51 -9.98 -6.70 9.68
CA PHE A 51 -10.37 -7.90 10.44
C PHE A 51 -10.32 -7.76 11.96
N GLU A 52 -9.63 -6.77 12.51
CA GLU A 52 -9.57 -6.61 13.97
C GLU A 52 -10.68 -5.71 14.49
N PHE A 53 -11.24 -6.11 15.64
CA PHE A 53 -12.23 -5.33 16.39
C PHE A 53 -11.57 -4.74 17.62
N ILE A 54 -11.55 -3.41 17.71
CA ILE A 54 -11.04 -2.70 18.88
C ILE A 54 -12.07 -1.71 19.34
N ARG A 55 -12.36 -1.72 20.64
CA ARG A 55 -13.20 -0.74 21.28
C ARG A 55 -12.43 -0.04 22.40
N THR A 56 -12.33 1.27 22.30
CA THR A 56 -11.83 2.14 23.36
C THR A 56 -12.96 3.00 23.93
N LYS A 57 -12.63 3.92 24.82
CA LYS A 57 -13.62 4.90 25.31
C LYS A 57 -13.96 5.94 24.23
N GLU A 58 -13.02 6.26 23.35
CA GLU A 58 -13.12 7.35 22.39
C GLU A 58 -13.51 6.89 20.99
N TRP A 59 -13.19 5.65 20.59
CA TRP A 59 -13.40 5.15 19.23
C TRP A 59 -13.57 3.65 19.16
N ILE A 60 -14.08 3.19 18.00
CA ILE A 60 -14.27 1.78 17.69
C ILE A 60 -13.62 1.52 16.31
N LEU A 61 -12.77 0.48 16.22
CA LEU A 61 -12.40 -0.15 14.97
C LEU A 61 -13.34 -1.35 14.77
N PRO A 62 -14.30 -1.28 13.83
CA PRO A 62 -15.36 -2.30 13.72
C PRO A 62 -14.85 -3.63 13.16
N GLY A 63 -13.83 -3.64 12.29
CA GLY A 63 -13.19 -4.84 11.74
C GLY A 63 -14.17 -5.97 11.36
N LEU A 64 -13.75 -7.20 11.57
CA LEU A 64 -14.54 -8.43 11.39
C LEU A 64 -15.30 -8.51 10.05
N ARG A 65 -14.73 -7.92 9.00
CA ARG A 65 -15.35 -7.87 7.68
C ARG A 65 -15.42 -9.25 7.03
N ASN A 66 -16.36 -9.40 6.12
CA ASN A 66 -16.48 -10.61 5.31
C ASN A 66 -15.23 -10.81 4.44
N TYR A 67 -14.64 -11.98 4.49
CA TYR A 67 -13.39 -12.30 3.77
C TYR A 67 -13.49 -12.18 2.26
N ASN A 68 -14.65 -12.56 1.68
CA ASN A 68 -14.84 -12.46 0.23
C ASN A 68 -15.02 -10.99 -0.20
N ALA A 69 -15.66 -10.17 0.60
CA ALA A 69 -15.77 -8.73 0.32
C ALA A 69 -14.42 -8.03 0.36
N VAL A 70 -13.58 -8.34 1.36
CA VAL A 70 -12.20 -7.81 1.45
C VAL A 70 -11.37 -8.30 0.26
N LEU A 71 -11.44 -9.58 -0.09
CA LEU A 71 -10.76 -10.13 -1.26
C LEU A 71 -11.16 -9.41 -2.54
N SER A 72 -12.47 -9.18 -2.74
CA SER A 72 -12.97 -8.47 -3.92
C SER A 72 -12.40 -7.05 -4.00
N ASN A 73 -12.50 -6.28 -2.91
CA ASN A 73 -11.97 -4.92 -2.87
C ASN A 73 -10.47 -4.88 -3.20
N TRP A 74 -9.68 -5.78 -2.61
CA TRP A 74 -8.24 -5.82 -2.83
C TRP A 74 -7.86 -6.24 -4.25
N LEU A 75 -8.66 -7.10 -4.89
CA LEU A 75 -8.49 -7.45 -6.30
C LEU A 75 -8.91 -6.31 -7.23
N ASP A 76 -9.92 -5.54 -6.86
CA ASP A 76 -10.37 -4.38 -7.64
C ASP A 76 -9.29 -3.29 -7.65
N ASP A 77 -8.59 -3.05 -6.52
CA ASP A 77 -7.43 -2.17 -6.46
C ASP A 77 -6.29 -2.64 -7.39
N PHE A 78 -5.98 -3.93 -7.38
CA PHE A 78 -5.00 -4.50 -8.31
C PHE A 78 -5.43 -4.36 -9.78
N ASN A 79 -6.68 -4.67 -10.08
CA ASN A 79 -7.22 -4.55 -11.43
C ASN A 79 -7.23 -3.09 -11.92
N TYR A 80 -7.54 -2.14 -11.01
CA TYR A 80 -7.48 -0.74 -11.33
C TYR A 80 -6.04 -0.28 -11.62
N MET A 81 -5.09 -0.67 -10.75
CA MET A 81 -3.66 -0.38 -10.95
C MET A 81 -3.18 -0.84 -12.34
N THR A 82 -3.49 -2.08 -12.73
CA THR A 82 -3.05 -2.64 -14.03
C THR A 82 -3.63 -1.89 -15.24
N ARG A 83 -4.75 -1.20 -15.06
CA ARG A 83 -5.35 -0.34 -16.10
C ARG A 83 -4.85 1.09 -16.08
N ALA A 84 -4.57 1.63 -14.89
CA ALA A 84 -4.27 3.03 -14.69
C ALA A 84 -2.80 3.37 -14.92
N VAL A 85 -1.88 2.46 -14.62
CA VAL A 85 -0.45 2.72 -14.71
C VAL A 85 0.28 1.64 -15.52
N LYS A 86 1.29 2.07 -16.31
CA LYS A 86 2.09 1.13 -17.12
C LYS A 86 3.00 0.24 -16.28
N TRP A 87 3.43 0.74 -15.15
CA TRP A 87 4.23 0.02 -14.15
C TRP A 87 3.83 0.54 -12.78
N GLY A 88 3.43 -0.33 -11.90
CA GLY A 88 2.98 0.01 -10.57
C GLY A 88 3.45 -0.98 -9.53
N VAL A 89 3.39 -0.58 -8.29
CA VAL A 89 3.62 -1.42 -7.11
C VAL A 89 2.38 -1.32 -6.23
N ILE A 90 1.87 -2.47 -5.81
CA ILE A 90 0.80 -2.54 -4.82
C ILE A 90 1.30 -3.32 -3.60
N THR A 91 1.09 -2.77 -2.42
CA THR A 91 1.56 -3.36 -1.18
C THR A 91 0.36 -3.78 -0.32
N TYR A 92 0.30 -5.06 0.02
CA TYR A 92 -0.66 -5.59 0.99
C TYR A 92 0.06 -5.79 2.32
N THR A 93 -0.49 -5.22 3.39
CA THR A 93 0.07 -5.34 4.73
C THR A 93 -0.64 -6.46 5.51
N PHE A 94 0.14 -7.34 6.09
CA PHE A 94 -0.34 -8.48 6.87
C PHE A 94 0.33 -8.57 8.23
N HIS A 95 -0.48 -8.82 9.25
CA HIS A 95 -0.02 -9.10 10.59
C HIS A 95 -0.21 -10.60 10.87
N PRO A 96 0.82 -11.36 11.25
CA PRO A 96 0.72 -12.82 11.45
C PRO A 96 -0.42 -13.24 12.37
N PHE A 97 -0.65 -12.51 13.46
CA PHE A 97 -1.73 -12.78 14.39
C PHE A 97 -3.14 -12.42 13.87
N VAL A 98 -3.21 -11.56 12.84
CA VAL A 98 -4.46 -11.17 12.17
C VAL A 98 -4.77 -12.15 11.05
N ILE A 99 -3.91 -12.20 10.03
CA ILE A 99 -4.15 -13.01 8.83
C ILE A 99 -4.08 -14.53 9.11
N GLY A 100 -3.33 -14.95 10.12
CA GLY A 100 -3.08 -16.37 10.46
C GLY A 100 -4.29 -17.12 11.04
N ARG A 101 -5.52 -16.68 10.76
CA ARG A 101 -6.77 -17.36 11.14
C ARG A 101 -7.33 -18.15 9.95
N GLY A 102 -7.93 -19.32 10.20
CA GLY A 102 -8.32 -20.28 9.18
C GLY A 102 -9.02 -19.68 7.95
N GLY A 103 -10.13 -18.95 8.13
CA GLY A 103 -10.86 -18.33 7.01
C GLY A 103 -10.07 -17.22 6.31
N ARG A 104 -9.28 -16.46 7.06
CA ARG A 104 -8.42 -15.40 6.54
C ARG A 104 -7.25 -15.98 5.72
N MET A 105 -6.68 -17.10 6.16
CA MET A 105 -5.66 -17.83 5.39
C MET A 105 -6.19 -18.35 4.06
N LEU A 106 -7.41 -18.88 4.01
CA LEU A 106 -8.05 -19.27 2.75
C LEU A 106 -8.25 -18.08 1.80
N MET A 107 -8.58 -16.91 2.36
CA MET A 107 -8.68 -15.67 1.58
C MET A 107 -7.30 -15.25 1.03
N LEU A 108 -6.25 -15.28 1.86
CA LEU A 108 -4.89 -14.94 1.45
C LEU A 108 -4.39 -15.85 0.33
N GLU A 109 -4.62 -17.17 0.43
CA GLU A 109 -4.28 -18.10 -0.65
C GLU A 109 -4.98 -17.75 -1.97
N LYS A 110 -6.27 -17.40 -1.90
CA LYS A 110 -7.03 -16.97 -3.10
C LYS A 110 -6.47 -15.67 -3.67
N LEU A 111 -6.15 -14.69 -2.81
CA LEU A 111 -5.55 -13.44 -3.22
C LEU A 111 -4.24 -13.69 -3.98
N ILE A 112 -3.30 -14.43 -3.39
CA ILE A 112 -2.00 -14.73 -4.00
C ILE A 112 -2.18 -15.40 -5.36
N ARG A 113 -3.06 -16.39 -5.48
CA ARG A 113 -3.34 -17.07 -6.76
C ARG A 113 -3.88 -16.09 -7.81
N LYS A 114 -4.87 -15.26 -7.43
CA LYS A 114 -5.49 -14.30 -8.35
C LYS A 114 -4.52 -13.22 -8.81
N LEU A 115 -3.68 -12.70 -7.91
CA LEU A 115 -2.63 -11.76 -8.28
C LEU A 115 -1.64 -12.40 -9.25
N LYS A 116 -1.20 -13.63 -8.98
CA LYS A 116 -0.30 -14.38 -9.86
C LYS A 116 -0.92 -14.64 -11.24
N ASP A 117 -2.18 -15.08 -11.28
CA ASP A 117 -2.93 -15.29 -12.52
C ASP A 117 -3.08 -13.97 -13.32
N GLY A 118 -3.21 -12.84 -12.62
CA GLY A 118 -3.25 -11.50 -13.20
C GLY A 118 -1.90 -10.92 -13.63
N GLY A 119 -0.82 -11.71 -13.52
CA GLY A 119 0.52 -11.32 -13.98
C GLY A 119 1.35 -10.51 -12.96
N ALA A 120 0.92 -10.48 -11.69
CA ALA A 120 1.73 -9.84 -10.65
C ALA A 120 3.07 -10.57 -10.42
N VAL A 121 4.12 -9.78 -10.27
CA VAL A 121 5.44 -10.27 -9.84
C VAL A 121 5.61 -9.96 -8.36
N PHE A 122 5.81 -10.99 -7.57
CA PHE A 122 6.07 -10.84 -6.14
C PHE A 122 7.55 -10.52 -5.92
N THR A 123 7.82 -9.45 -5.22
CA THR A 123 9.19 -8.96 -4.99
C THR A 123 9.30 -8.29 -3.62
N THR A 124 10.52 -8.01 -3.18
CA THR A 124 10.74 -7.18 -1.99
C THR A 124 10.52 -5.70 -2.31
N LEU A 125 10.20 -4.88 -1.30
CA LEU A 125 10.14 -3.42 -1.49
C LEU A 125 11.50 -2.84 -1.86
N GLU A 126 12.60 -3.45 -1.41
CA GLU A 126 13.96 -3.04 -1.77
C GLU A 126 14.21 -3.20 -3.27
N ASP A 127 13.87 -4.35 -3.84
CA ASP A 127 14.02 -4.62 -5.27
C ASP A 127 13.11 -3.73 -6.12
N ALA A 128 11.86 -3.54 -5.69
CA ALA A 128 10.92 -2.65 -6.35
C ALA A 128 11.40 -1.19 -6.32
N ALA A 129 11.94 -0.72 -5.20
CA ALA A 129 12.52 0.62 -5.08
C ALA A 129 13.76 0.78 -5.96
N ALA A 130 14.60 -0.26 -6.05
CA ALA A 130 15.77 -0.26 -6.94
C ALA A 130 15.34 -0.20 -8.41
N GLU A 131 14.30 -0.93 -8.80
CA GLU A 131 13.74 -0.89 -10.15
C GLU A 131 13.12 0.48 -10.46
N TYR A 132 12.36 1.07 -9.52
CA TYR A 132 11.87 2.44 -9.68
C TYR A 132 13.00 3.44 -9.89
N ALA A 133 14.08 3.34 -9.11
CA ALA A 133 15.22 4.27 -9.21
C ALA A 133 15.94 4.17 -10.56
N LYS A 134 15.92 3.00 -11.21
CA LYS A 134 16.44 2.82 -12.59
C LYS A 134 15.52 3.46 -13.63
N ARG A 135 14.19 3.31 -13.47
CA ARG A 135 13.17 3.88 -14.38
C ARG A 135 13.06 5.39 -14.27
N VAL A 136 13.21 5.90 -13.07
CA VAL A 136 13.09 7.34 -12.73
C VAL A 136 14.37 7.77 -11.99
N PRO A 137 15.48 8.01 -12.72
CA PRO A 137 16.73 8.47 -12.11
C PRO A 137 16.52 9.81 -11.40
N PHE A 138 17.10 9.94 -10.23
CA PHE A 138 17.06 11.21 -9.48
C PHE A 138 17.95 12.24 -10.20
N LYS A 139 17.32 13.32 -10.62
CA LYS A 139 18.01 14.51 -11.13
C LYS A 139 18.05 15.51 -9.99
N GLY A 140 19.14 15.52 -9.24
CA GLY A 140 19.38 16.37 -8.08
C GLY A 140 19.35 17.86 -8.37
#